data_5ce31103b92f5ec14f7ebea51948b545
#
_entry.id   5ce31103b92f5ec14f7ebea51948b545
#
_cell.length_a   1.000
_cell.length_b   1.000
_cell.length_c   1.000
_cell.angle_alpha   90.00
_cell.angle_beta   90.00
_cell.angle_gamma   90.00
#
_symmetry.space_group_name_H-M   'P 1'
#
loop_
_entity.id
_entity.type
_entity.pdbx_description
1 polymer ?
#
loop_
_entity_poly.entity_id
_entity_poly.type
_entity_poly.pdbx_seq_one_letter_code
_entity_poly.pdbx_strand_id
1 'polypeptide(L)'
;MLHFTALERAVLEDICGQQADERGVLESQLATATVTRRENTGEGFFTYFAVDRNGPPLTSRWRILGNVAAAIVGFERPLLLALFRDKDGYVQMLEATAAGDSTVGIDFSTVQFKLNPTY
;
A
#
# COMPACT_ATOMS: atom_id res chain seq x y z
N MET A 1 7.10 -4.78 17.20
CA MET A 1 6.61 -3.73 16.28
C MET A 1 6.54 -4.27 14.86
N LEU A 2 5.41 -4.08 14.20
CA LEU A 2 5.24 -4.50 12.81
C LEU A 2 5.75 -3.41 11.87
N HIS A 3 6.49 -3.83 10.86
CA HIS A 3 7.04 -2.93 9.84
C HIS A 3 6.44 -3.26 8.47
N PHE A 4 6.50 -2.33 7.56
CA PHE A 4 6.15 -2.59 6.17
C PHE A 4 7.06 -3.68 5.58
N THR A 5 6.48 -4.56 4.78
CA THR A 5 7.23 -5.55 4.00
C THR A 5 7.97 -4.85 2.84
N ALA A 6 8.89 -5.56 2.21
CA ALA A 6 9.57 -5.04 1.02
C ALA A 6 8.58 -4.69 -0.09
N LEU A 7 7.56 -5.54 -0.29
CA LEU A 7 6.50 -5.28 -1.27
C LEU A 7 5.75 -3.98 -0.93
N GLU A 8 5.31 -3.84 0.32
CA GLU A 8 4.58 -2.66 0.75
C GLU A 8 5.41 -1.39 0.57
N ARG A 9 6.69 -1.42 0.96
CA ARG A 9 7.58 -0.25 0.80
C ARG A 9 7.75 0.13 -0.66
N ALA A 10 7.95 -0.84 -1.54
CA ALA A 10 8.11 -0.57 -2.97
C ALA A 10 6.85 0.06 -3.56
N VAL A 11 5.67 -0.46 -3.17
CA VAL A 11 4.37 0.07 -3.62
C VAL A 11 4.17 1.49 -3.11
N LEU A 12 4.45 1.75 -1.84
CA LEU A 12 4.30 3.09 -1.25
C LEU A 12 5.24 4.10 -1.89
N GLU A 13 6.47 3.73 -2.20
CA GLU A 13 7.40 4.60 -2.94
C GLU A 13 6.87 4.95 -4.32
N ASP A 14 6.33 3.97 -5.03
CA ASP A 14 5.75 4.19 -6.36
C ASP A 14 4.57 5.16 -6.28
N ILE A 15 3.68 4.96 -5.30
CA ILE A 15 2.52 5.85 -5.09
C ILE A 15 2.98 7.26 -4.73
N CYS A 16 4.02 7.43 -3.92
CA CYS A 16 4.60 8.75 -3.65
C CYS A 16 5.06 9.41 -4.93
N GLY A 17 5.69 8.67 -5.82
CA GLY A 17 6.13 9.17 -7.12
C GLY A 17 4.99 9.59 -8.03
N GLN A 18 3.77 9.11 -7.82
CA GLN A 18 2.58 9.49 -8.58
C GLN A 18 2.01 10.84 -8.15
N GLN A 19 2.42 11.35 -6.97
CA GLN A 19 1.88 12.60 -6.44
C GLN A 19 2.59 13.79 -7.08
N ALA A 20 1.82 14.76 -7.61
CA ALA A 20 2.38 15.97 -8.21
C ALA A 20 2.75 17.00 -7.13
N ASP A 21 1.76 17.40 -6.32
CA ASP A 21 1.91 18.53 -5.40
C ASP A 21 2.12 18.12 -3.94
N GLU A 22 1.65 16.93 -3.55
CA GLU A 22 1.64 16.51 -2.15
C GLU A 22 2.60 15.38 -1.83
N ARG A 23 3.58 15.13 -2.71
CA ARG A 23 4.56 14.07 -2.51
C ARG A 23 5.29 14.21 -1.17
N GLY A 24 5.75 15.42 -0.85
CA GLY A 24 6.47 15.67 0.40
C GLY A 24 5.62 15.43 1.63
N VAL A 25 4.34 15.82 1.58
CA VAL A 25 3.39 15.57 2.67
C VAL A 25 3.18 14.08 2.86
N LEU A 26 2.94 13.34 1.77
CA LEU A 26 2.74 11.90 1.82
C LEU A 26 3.98 11.19 2.36
N GLU A 27 5.16 11.53 1.85
CA GLU A 27 6.42 10.96 2.33
C GLU A 27 6.63 11.22 3.82
N SER A 28 6.30 12.43 4.27
CA SER A 28 6.40 12.81 5.67
C SER A 28 5.49 11.97 6.56
N GLN A 29 4.25 11.74 6.13
CA GLN A 29 3.33 10.87 6.88
C GLN A 29 3.84 9.43 6.93
N LEU A 30 4.24 8.88 5.80
CA LEU A 30 4.71 7.49 5.73
C LEU A 30 5.99 7.27 6.54
N ALA A 31 6.84 8.28 6.68
CA ALA A 31 8.04 8.20 7.50
C ALA A 31 7.74 7.93 8.98
N THR A 32 6.55 8.31 9.45
CA THR A 32 6.12 8.10 10.83
C THR A 32 5.25 6.85 11.00
N ALA A 33 4.96 6.14 9.92
CA ALA A 33 3.97 5.06 9.93
C ALA A 33 4.41 3.86 10.77
N THR A 34 3.47 3.34 11.54
CA THR A 34 3.61 2.08 12.29
C THR A 34 2.50 1.16 11.87
N VAL A 35 2.84 -0.03 11.37
CA VAL A 35 1.83 -1.03 11.01
C VAL A 35 1.17 -1.54 12.27
N THR A 36 -0.16 -1.45 12.32
CA THR A 36 -0.95 -1.84 13.48
C THR A 36 -1.61 -3.19 13.31
N ARG A 37 -1.97 -3.58 12.08
CA ARG A 37 -2.65 -4.84 11.82
C ARG A 37 -2.55 -5.21 10.35
N ARG A 38 -2.52 -6.52 10.07
CA ARG A 38 -2.69 -7.06 8.72
C ARG A 38 -3.80 -8.08 8.73
N GLU A 39 -4.51 -8.15 7.61
CA GLU A 39 -5.58 -9.12 7.40
C GLU A 39 -5.45 -9.71 6.00
N ASN A 40 -5.25 -11.03 5.93
CA ASN A 40 -5.29 -11.76 4.67
C ASN A 40 -6.72 -12.27 4.47
N THR A 41 -7.39 -11.78 3.43
CA THR A 41 -8.79 -12.09 3.17
C THR A 41 -8.96 -13.38 2.32
N GLY A 42 -7.87 -13.95 1.82
CA GLY A 42 -7.91 -15.06 0.88
C GLY A 42 -8.00 -14.58 -0.58
N GLU A 43 -8.42 -13.35 -0.81
CA GLU A 43 -8.52 -12.71 -2.13
C GLU A 43 -7.65 -11.45 -2.21
N GLY A 44 -6.74 -11.29 -1.27
CA GLY A 44 -5.87 -10.16 -1.12
C GLY A 44 -5.53 -9.94 0.34
N PHE A 45 -5.10 -8.74 0.69
CA PHE A 45 -4.83 -8.39 2.07
C PHE A 45 -5.02 -6.90 2.32
N PHE A 46 -5.23 -6.57 3.60
CA PHE A 46 -5.20 -5.19 4.09
C PHE A 46 -4.02 -5.01 5.03
N THR A 47 -3.35 -3.88 4.92
CA THR A 47 -2.33 -3.46 5.88
C THR A 47 -2.80 -2.14 6.49
N TYR A 48 -3.08 -2.15 7.78
CA TYR A 48 -3.50 -0.98 8.54
C TYR A 48 -2.31 -0.38 9.25
N PHE A 49 -2.21 0.94 9.25
CA PHE A 49 -1.10 1.62 9.92
C PHE A 49 -1.56 2.97 10.46
N ALA A 50 -0.80 3.49 11.42
CA ALA A 50 -1.02 4.79 12.02
C ALA A 50 0.17 5.69 11.72
N VAL A 51 -0.12 6.97 11.49
CA VAL A 51 0.89 8.00 11.24
C VAL A 51 0.77 9.11 12.26
N ASP A 52 1.82 9.94 12.39
CA ASP A 52 1.80 11.11 13.25
C ASP A 52 0.80 12.14 12.68
N ARG A 53 -0.20 12.49 13.48
CA ARG A 53 -1.25 13.41 13.07
C ARG A 53 -0.95 14.86 13.46
N ASN A 54 0.23 15.13 13.99
CA ASN A 54 0.69 16.49 14.27
C ASN A 54 1.28 17.18 13.05
N GLY A 55 1.62 16.40 12.01
CA GLY A 55 2.09 16.92 10.75
C GLY A 55 0.95 17.35 9.84
N PRO A 56 1.26 17.91 8.66
CA PRO A 56 0.22 18.42 7.76
C PRO A 56 -0.59 17.28 7.14
N PRO A 57 -1.92 17.47 7.02
CA PRO A 57 -2.76 16.52 6.30
C PRO A 57 -2.62 16.68 4.79
N LEU A 58 -3.00 15.63 4.05
CA LEU A 58 -3.18 15.71 2.61
C LEU A 58 -4.45 16.52 2.32
N THR A 59 -4.42 17.35 1.27
CA THR A 59 -5.54 18.18 0.89
C THR A 59 -6.33 17.63 -0.28
N SER A 60 -5.82 16.59 -0.95
CA SER A 60 -6.54 15.92 -2.03
C SER A 60 -7.90 15.44 -1.55
N ARG A 61 -8.92 15.69 -2.35
CA ARG A 61 -10.30 15.24 -2.06
C ARG A 61 -10.49 13.73 -2.27
N TRP A 62 -9.55 13.08 -2.94
CA TRP A 62 -9.65 11.66 -3.27
C TRP A 62 -9.25 10.80 -2.08
N ARG A 63 -10.06 9.77 -1.79
CA ARG A 63 -9.76 8.80 -0.72
C ARG A 63 -8.64 7.85 -1.13
N ILE A 64 -8.58 7.54 -2.42
CA ILE A 64 -7.53 6.69 -3.00
C ILE A 64 -6.47 7.61 -3.58
N LEU A 65 -5.24 7.50 -3.07
CA LEU A 65 -4.14 8.39 -3.46
C LEU A 65 -3.35 7.88 -4.65
N GLY A 66 -3.49 6.62 -4.97
CA GLY A 66 -2.80 6.00 -6.08
C GLY A 66 -2.91 4.50 -6.01
N ASN A 67 -2.53 3.84 -7.10
CA ASN A 67 -2.54 2.38 -7.17
C ASN A 67 -1.33 1.88 -7.95
N VAL A 68 -1.01 0.62 -7.74
CA VAL A 68 0.14 -0.05 -8.34
C VAL A 68 -0.24 -1.50 -8.62
N ALA A 69 0.17 -2.02 -9.77
CA ALA A 69 0.08 -3.44 -10.07
C ALA A 69 1.40 -4.10 -9.70
N ALA A 70 1.34 -5.25 -9.04
CA ALA A 70 2.52 -6.01 -8.64
C ALA A 70 2.39 -7.45 -9.11
N ALA A 71 3.30 -7.88 -9.98
CA ALA A 71 3.39 -9.28 -10.37
C ALA A 71 4.07 -10.05 -9.22
N ILE A 72 3.43 -11.10 -8.75
CA ILE A 72 3.92 -11.95 -7.65
C ILE A 72 4.30 -13.30 -8.24
N VAL A 73 5.50 -13.77 -7.92
CA VAL A 73 5.92 -15.10 -8.38
C VAL A 73 4.95 -16.17 -7.86
N GLY A 74 4.41 -16.98 -8.75
CA GLY A 74 3.41 -17.99 -8.45
C GLY A 74 1.97 -17.56 -8.71
N PHE A 75 1.72 -16.27 -8.95
CA PHE A 75 0.39 -15.78 -9.30
C PHE A 75 0.25 -15.65 -10.81
N GLU A 76 -0.95 -15.96 -11.32
CA GLU A 76 -1.24 -15.83 -12.76
C GLU A 76 -1.47 -14.39 -13.17
N ARG A 77 -1.99 -13.56 -12.26
CA ARG A 77 -2.31 -12.17 -12.51
C ARG A 77 -1.71 -11.27 -11.43
N PRO A 78 -1.40 -10.00 -11.77
CA PRO A 78 -0.86 -9.08 -10.77
C PRO A 78 -1.85 -8.81 -9.64
N LEU A 79 -1.31 -8.54 -8.45
CA LEU A 79 -2.06 -7.89 -7.39
C LEU A 79 -2.25 -6.43 -7.75
N LEU A 80 -3.41 -5.89 -7.40
CA LEU A 80 -3.66 -4.45 -7.46
C LEU A 80 -3.61 -3.90 -6.04
N LEU A 81 -2.74 -2.92 -5.81
CA LEU A 81 -2.59 -2.31 -4.49
C LEU A 81 -2.98 -0.83 -4.56
N ALA A 82 -3.73 -0.38 -3.56
CA ALA A 82 -4.21 0.99 -3.49
C ALA A 82 -3.99 1.54 -2.08
N LEU A 83 -3.59 2.82 -2.01
CA LEU A 83 -3.36 3.52 -0.75
C LEU A 83 -4.54 4.42 -0.43
N PHE A 84 -5.07 4.29 0.78
CA PHE A 84 -6.23 5.04 1.25
C PHE A 84 -5.87 6.01 2.36
N ARG A 85 -6.46 7.21 2.30
CA ARG A 85 -6.43 8.15 3.40
C ARG A 85 -7.74 8.13 4.18
N ASP A 86 -7.71 8.62 5.40
CA ASP A 86 -8.93 8.82 6.18
C ASP A 86 -9.61 10.15 5.82
N LYS A 87 -10.72 10.45 6.47
CA LYS A 87 -11.48 11.67 6.22
C LYS A 87 -10.74 12.97 6.54
N ASP A 88 -9.70 12.87 7.37
CA ASP A 88 -8.94 14.03 7.85
C ASP A 88 -7.66 14.27 7.04
N GLY A 89 -7.38 13.43 6.03
CA GLY A 89 -6.23 13.61 5.16
C GLY A 89 -4.97 12.86 5.60
N TYR A 90 -5.10 11.87 6.48
CA TYR A 90 -3.96 11.03 6.91
C TYR A 90 -4.10 9.63 6.35
N VAL A 91 -3.00 9.10 5.80
CA VAL A 91 -3.02 7.75 5.24
C VAL A 91 -3.20 6.73 6.36
N GLN A 92 -3.94 5.65 6.07
CA GLN A 92 -4.30 4.67 7.10
C GLN A 92 -4.29 3.22 6.64
N MET A 93 -4.32 2.95 5.33
CA MET A 93 -4.51 1.58 4.87
C MET A 93 -3.98 1.39 3.46
N LEU A 94 -3.32 0.24 3.25
CA LEU A 94 -2.97 -0.26 1.93
C LEU A 94 -3.81 -1.51 1.67
N GLU A 95 -4.55 -1.52 0.56
CA GLU A 95 -5.36 -2.66 0.14
C GLU A 95 -4.71 -3.35 -1.03
N ALA A 96 -4.57 -4.67 -0.95
CA ALA A 96 -4.13 -5.50 -2.06
C ALA A 96 -5.28 -6.41 -2.48
N THR A 97 -5.58 -6.46 -3.77
CA THR A 97 -6.64 -7.29 -4.34
C THR A 97 -6.06 -8.23 -5.38
N ALA A 98 -6.31 -9.52 -5.22
CA ALA A 98 -5.93 -10.54 -6.19
C ALA A 98 -7.04 -10.69 -7.24
N ALA A 99 -6.63 -10.88 -8.50
CA ALA A 99 -7.58 -11.02 -9.62
C ALA A 99 -7.76 -12.50 -9.96
N GLY A 100 -8.32 -13.27 -9.03
CA GLY A 100 -8.62 -14.68 -9.21
C GLY A 100 -7.65 -15.65 -8.52
N ASP A 101 -6.45 -15.21 -8.18
CA ASP A 101 -5.52 -16.04 -7.41
C ASP A 101 -5.89 -16.02 -5.94
N SER A 102 -5.64 -17.15 -5.25
CA SER A 102 -5.85 -17.23 -3.80
C SER A 102 -4.63 -16.72 -3.06
N THR A 103 -4.86 -15.93 -2.02
CA THR A 103 -3.81 -15.46 -1.11
C THR A 103 -3.76 -16.27 0.18
N VAL A 104 -4.59 -17.30 0.30
CA VAL A 104 -4.63 -18.15 1.50
C VAL A 104 -3.26 -18.76 1.77
N GLY A 105 -2.75 -18.56 3.00
CA GLY A 105 -1.47 -19.13 3.43
C GLY A 105 -0.23 -18.46 2.84
N ILE A 106 -0.38 -17.40 2.07
CA ILE A 106 0.76 -16.69 1.48
C ILE A 106 1.38 -15.74 2.50
N ASP A 107 2.69 -15.86 2.69
CA ASP A 107 3.47 -14.92 3.50
C ASP A 107 4.02 -13.83 2.57
N PHE A 108 3.37 -12.66 2.57
CA PHE A 108 3.77 -11.55 1.71
C PHE A 108 5.07 -10.86 2.14
N SER A 109 5.64 -11.22 3.28
CA SER A 109 6.95 -10.71 3.70
C SER A 109 8.11 -11.34 2.93
N THR A 110 7.87 -12.48 2.27
CA THR A 110 8.91 -13.25 1.58
C THR A 110 8.68 -13.40 0.09
N VAL A 111 7.60 -12.83 -0.46
CA VAL A 111 7.29 -12.98 -1.90
C VAL A 111 8.30 -12.24 -2.76
N GLN A 112 8.54 -12.80 -3.95
CA GLN A 112 9.27 -12.12 -5.00
C GLN A 112 8.27 -11.43 -5.91
N PHE A 113 8.55 -10.18 -6.26
CA PHE A 113 7.61 -9.35 -6.99
C PHE A 113 8.29 -8.41 -7.98
N LYS A 114 7.50 -7.92 -8.92
CA LYS A 114 7.89 -6.86 -9.85
C LYS A 114 6.73 -5.88 -9.99
N LEU A 115 6.99 -4.60 -9.75
CA LEU A 115 5.96 -3.57 -9.89
C LEU A 115 5.72 -3.21 -11.35
N ASN A 116 4.47 -2.87 -11.66
CA ASN A 116 4.04 -2.38 -12.97
C ASN A 116 4.53 -3.26 -14.12
N PRO A 117 4.20 -4.56 -14.08
CA PRO A 117 4.69 -5.48 -15.11
C PRO A 117 4.16 -5.09 -16.49
N THR A 118 5.00 -5.29 -17.51
CA THR A 118 4.64 -5.08 -18.90
C THR A 118 4.29 -6.43 -19.53
N TYR A 119 3.17 -6.50 -20.21
CA TYR A 119 2.69 -7.70 -20.90
C TYR A 119 2.73 -7.53 -22.42
#